data_6754654d3c8043850840a8ac56cea6d3
#
_entry.id   6754654d3c8043850840a8ac56cea6d3
#
_cell.length_a   1.000
_cell.length_b   1.000
_cell.length_c   1.000
_cell.angle_alpha   90.00
_cell.angle_beta   90.00
_cell.angle_gamma   90.00
#
_symmetry.space_group_name_H-M   'P 1'
#
loop_
_entity.id
_entity.type
_entity.pdbx_description
1 polymer ?
#
loop_
_entity_poly.entity_id
_entity_poly.type
_entity_poly.pdbx_seq_one_letter_code
_entity_poly.pdbx_strand_id
1 'polypeptide(L)'
;MLTEALLAFAFIVFFKDVFCDSFVISVDLGKPVGPLKHFWRSTGFCPPLPHTQAHHFDLSIDQQQNLAYVGSVPHGGIQQVRIHWMMELVTAQDFGGQPQYNFTKLDQLLNLLWINGLRPGFELMGSVSNYFTDFENKSQVFKWRNLVYFTAKRYIEKYGLGSVSQWNFETWNEPNNHDFDNVSMSIQGFLNYYDACSEGLRAASDLLRFGGPGDSCHSPPRSPYCWAMLQHCYNGTNYFTGETGVRLDYIALHKKGAGSSLPILQQEMQTMGEIQERFPRFRSRPVYNDEADPLVGWSRPQEWRADVTYAAMAVKVISQHQDVLSANTSINYTLLSNDNAFLSYHPHPFTQRTLTARFQVNNTQPPHVQLIRKPILTVMGLLALLGETQVLAQVLNSSGADDAHNGLVGVLASSHQPEIPRGPDSWQAALLVYSSDDNRTSTSTNVVTVSLKGLEPHAGLVYVTYLMDNNVSNPYQEWQNMGSPVYPTTDQFTKLRNVQDPLVDGPQPVPAGDTLTLKARLHIPSVLLIHVCARPKTAPNQVNGLRFIRITKGQVLVIWSDGCVSSKCIHTFEVELSVNQKDFSRINSHNTIFTSFVYSPADQQVSGWYRVRAVDYWGRPGMYSLPEEYSEEL
;
A
#
# COMPACT_ATOMS: atom_id res chain seq x y z
N MET A 1 63.36 -52.33 -8.67
CA MET A 1 63.43 -51.10 -7.92
C MET A 1 62.40 -50.16 -8.54
N LEU A 2 61.25 -50.20 -7.95
CA LEU A 2 60.15 -49.33 -8.33
C LEU A 2 60.20 -48.02 -7.48
N THR A 3 60.27 -46.91 -8.11
CA THR A 3 60.16 -45.58 -7.48
C THR A 3 58.69 -45.11 -7.57
N GLU A 4 58.02 -45.05 -6.40
CA GLU A 4 56.68 -44.49 -6.26
C GLU A 4 56.78 -42.97 -6.30
N ALA A 5 56.02 -42.38 -7.22
CA ALA A 5 55.80 -40.94 -7.27
C ALA A 5 54.49 -40.60 -6.52
N LEU A 6 54.59 -40.00 -5.37
CA LEU A 6 53.45 -39.40 -4.64
C LEU A 6 53.02 -38.13 -5.36
N LEU A 7 51.82 -38.14 -5.95
CA LEU A 7 51.10 -36.94 -6.39
C LEU A 7 50.32 -36.35 -5.21
N ALA A 8 50.81 -35.21 -4.69
CA ALA A 8 50.08 -34.41 -3.74
C ALA A 8 49.02 -33.58 -4.47
N PHE A 9 47.73 -33.89 -4.33
CA PHE A 9 46.63 -33.06 -4.73
C PHE A 9 46.44 -31.94 -3.70
N ALA A 10 46.85 -30.71 -4.02
CA ALA A 10 46.51 -29.55 -3.25
C ALA A 10 45.06 -29.15 -3.57
N PHE A 11 44.15 -29.39 -2.62
CA PHE A 11 42.80 -28.78 -2.67
C PHE A 11 42.94 -27.30 -2.38
N ILE A 12 42.88 -26.49 -3.41
CA ILE A 12 42.69 -25.04 -3.28
C ILE A 12 41.20 -24.83 -2.98
N VAL A 13 40.88 -24.66 -1.71
CA VAL A 13 39.55 -24.17 -1.28
C VAL A 13 39.51 -22.68 -1.62
N PHE A 14 38.86 -22.34 -2.70
CA PHE A 14 38.48 -20.95 -2.95
C PHE A 14 37.44 -20.56 -1.89
N PHE A 15 37.87 -19.88 -0.83
CA PHE A 15 36.97 -19.05 -0.06
C PHE A 15 36.49 -17.95 -1.00
N LYS A 16 35.22 -18.01 -1.43
CA LYS A 16 34.55 -16.84 -1.98
C LYS A 16 34.60 -15.78 -0.88
N ASP A 17 35.44 -14.77 -1.05
CA ASP A 17 35.38 -13.58 -0.23
C ASP A 17 33.95 -13.05 -0.33
N VAL A 18 33.22 -13.10 0.78
CA VAL A 18 31.94 -12.43 0.92
C VAL A 18 32.27 -10.96 0.95
N PHE A 19 32.19 -10.29 -0.18
CA PHE A 19 32.34 -8.83 -0.24
C PHE A 19 31.33 -8.21 0.69
N CYS A 20 31.83 -7.57 1.74
CA CYS A 20 31.05 -6.89 2.75
C CYS A 20 31.33 -5.40 2.58
N ASP A 21 30.41 -4.69 1.92
CA ASP A 21 30.51 -3.24 1.80
C ASP A 21 30.11 -2.59 3.12
N SER A 22 30.82 -1.52 3.48
CA SER A 22 30.54 -0.77 4.71
C SER A 22 29.92 0.58 4.36
N PHE A 23 28.83 0.89 5.06
CA PHE A 23 28.10 2.15 4.90
C PHE A 23 27.99 2.85 6.25
N VAL A 24 28.06 4.18 6.23
CA VAL A 24 27.78 5.04 7.37
C VAL A 24 26.57 5.90 7.06
N ILE A 25 25.52 5.75 7.86
CA ILE A 25 24.32 6.59 7.79
C ILE A 25 24.38 7.59 8.94
N SER A 26 24.45 8.87 8.60
CA SER A 26 24.44 9.97 9.55
C SER A 26 23.11 10.71 9.47
N VAL A 27 22.36 10.78 10.58
CA VAL A 27 21.06 11.44 10.66
C VAL A 27 21.10 12.53 11.72
N ASP A 28 20.65 13.73 11.36
CA ASP A 28 20.58 14.89 12.25
C ASP A 28 19.12 15.31 12.46
N LEU A 29 18.53 14.91 13.59
CA LEU A 29 17.14 15.20 13.96
C LEU A 29 16.87 16.68 14.21
N GLY A 30 17.92 17.45 14.53
CA GLY A 30 17.83 18.90 14.68
C GLY A 30 17.73 19.67 13.36
N LYS A 31 17.82 18.97 12.21
CA LYS A 31 17.79 19.58 10.88
C LYS A 31 16.65 19.06 10.03
N PRO A 32 15.43 19.61 10.18
CA PRO A 32 14.33 19.31 9.28
C PRO A 32 14.66 19.78 7.86
N VAL A 33 14.36 18.93 6.86
CA VAL A 33 14.60 19.21 5.43
C VAL A 33 13.29 19.62 4.75
N GLY A 34 12.17 19.03 5.16
CA GLY A 34 10.87 19.30 4.57
C GLY A 34 9.78 18.34 5.06
N PRO A 35 8.59 18.42 4.49
CA PRO A 35 7.50 17.49 4.82
C PRO A 35 7.77 16.12 4.20
N LEU A 36 7.49 15.07 4.96
CA LEU A 36 7.39 13.69 4.47
C LEU A 36 5.90 13.39 4.22
N LYS A 37 5.45 13.53 2.98
CA LYS A 37 4.03 13.55 2.63
C LYS A 37 3.32 12.20 2.65
N HIS A 38 4.01 11.09 2.89
CA HIS A 38 3.48 9.71 2.87
C HIS A 38 2.65 9.40 1.61
N PHE A 39 3.14 9.82 0.45
CA PHE A 39 2.46 9.72 -0.85
C PHE A 39 2.22 8.27 -1.33
N TRP A 40 2.80 7.27 -0.67
CA TRP A 40 2.73 5.84 -1.00
C TRP A 40 1.53 5.10 -0.39
N ARG A 41 0.64 5.76 0.32
CA ARG A 41 -0.50 5.14 1.03
C ARG A 41 -1.64 4.72 0.10
N SER A 42 -1.32 4.17 -1.08
CA SER A 42 -2.29 3.77 -2.10
C SER A 42 -1.93 2.42 -2.69
N THR A 43 -2.96 1.66 -3.03
CA THR A 43 -2.88 0.44 -3.83
C THR A 43 -4.04 0.40 -4.81
N GLY A 44 -4.15 -0.64 -5.61
CA GLY A 44 -5.24 -0.80 -6.55
C GLY A 44 -5.38 -2.22 -7.06
N PHE A 45 -6.45 -2.48 -7.79
CA PHE A 45 -6.68 -3.72 -8.53
C PHE A 45 -7.67 -3.55 -9.68
N CYS A 46 -7.60 -4.48 -10.63
CA CYS A 46 -8.54 -4.62 -11.73
C CYS A 46 -9.27 -5.97 -11.62
N PRO A 47 -10.59 -6.02 -11.63
CA PRO A 47 -11.32 -7.28 -11.73
C PRO A 47 -11.01 -7.96 -13.07
N PRO A 48 -10.99 -9.32 -13.09
CA PRO A 48 -10.73 -10.06 -14.32
C PRO A 48 -11.88 -9.95 -15.33
N LEU A 49 -11.57 -10.26 -16.59
CA LEU A 49 -12.57 -10.37 -17.66
C LEU A 49 -13.54 -11.55 -17.43
N PRO A 50 -14.80 -11.46 -17.84
CA PRO A 50 -15.43 -10.29 -18.48
C PRO A 50 -15.83 -9.22 -17.45
N HIS A 51 -15.60 -7.95 -17.76
CA HIS A 51 -15.82 -6.82 -16.84
C HIS A 51 -17.26 -6.67 -16.37
N THR A 52 -18.23 -7.09 -17.17
CA THR A 52 -19.65 -7.15 -16.77
C THR A 52 -19.92 -8.04 -15.55
N GLN A 53 -18.94 -8.87 -15.17
CA GLN A 53 -18.96 -9.72 -13.98
C GLN A 53 -18.02 -9.23 -12.87
N ALA A 54 -17.56 -7.98 -12.93
CA ALA A 54 -16.64 -7.38 -11.94
C ALA A 54 -17.08 -7.62 -10.49
N HIS A 55 -18.40 -7.59 -10.23
CA HIS A 55 -18.95 -7.85 -8.91
C HIS A 55 -18.64 -9.23 -8.32
N HIS A 56 -18.41 -10.25 -9.17
CA HIS A 56 -18.02 -11.58 -8.68
C HIS A 56 -16.62 -11.60 -8.09
N PHE A 57 -15.75 -10.69 -8.52
CA PHE A 57 -14.42 -10.50 -7.95
C PHE A 57 -14.46 -9.49 -6.79
N ASP A 58 -15.02 -8.30 -7.01
CA ASP A 58 -14.98 -7.18 -6.09
C ASP A 58 -15.73 -7.45 -4.77
N LEU A 59 -16.82 -8.23 -4.83
CA LEU A 59 -17.65 -8.60 -3.69
C LEU A 59 -17.42 -10.05 -3.23
N SER A 60 -16.43 -10.74 -3.76
CA SER A 60 -16.08 -12.10 -3.32
C SER A 60 -15.60 -12.11 -1.87
N ILE A 61 -15.81 -13.24 -1.19
CA ILE A 61 -15.25 -13.46 0.17
C ILE A 61 -13.75 -13.29 0.19
N ASP A 62 -13.06 -13.71 -0.86
CA ASP A 62 -11.62 -13.57 -1.02
C ASP A 62 -11.19 -12.10 -1.02
N GLN A 63 -11.91 -11.26 -1.79
CA GLN A 63 -11.62 -9.83 -1.86
C GLN A 63 -12.01 -9.11 -0.56
N GLN A 64 -13.08 -9.54 0.11
CA GLN A 64 -13.42 -9.03 1.44
C GLN A 64 -12.31 -9.29 2.45
N GLN A 65 -11.74 -10.50 2.49
CA GLN A 65 -10.58 -10.82 3.32
C GLN A 65 -9.35 -9.98 2.90
N ASN A 66 -9.08 -9.87 1.60
CA ASN A 66 -7.94 -9.11 1.08
C ASN A 66 -8.01 -7.64 1.50
N LEU A 67 -9.16 -6.99 1.33
CA LEU A 67 -9.38 -5.60 1.76
C LEU A 67 -9.30 -5.43 3.28
N ALA A 68 -9.67 -6.45 4.06
CA ALA A 68 -9.45 -6.44 5.50
C ALA A 68 -7.96 -6.48 5.85
N TYR A 69 -7.14 -7.27 5.16
CA TYR A 69 -5.68 -7.24 5.33
C TYR A 69 -5.07 -5.91 4.90
N VAL A 70 -5.52 -5.33 3.77
CA VAL A 70 -5.09 -4.01 3.31
C VAL A 70 -5.40 -2.92 4.34
N GLY A 71 -6.63 -2.91 4.86
CA GLY A 71 -7.06 -1.96 5.89
C GLY A 71 -6.44 -2.20 7.27
N SER A 72 -5.84 -3.38 7.51
CA SER A 72 -5.18 -3.71 8.77
C SER A 72 -3.74 -3.22 8.88
N VAL A 73 -3.21 -2.57 7.84
CA VAL A 73 -1.91 -1.88 7.91
C VAL A 73 -2.03 -0.76 8.95
N PRO A 74 -1.18 -0.74 10.01
CA PRO A 74 -1.35 0.15 11.13
C PRO A 74 -1.30 1.62 10.72
N HIS A 75 -1.95 2.48 11.50
CA HIS A 75 -1.92 3.96 11.36
C HIS A 75 -2.34 4.45 9.97
N GLY A 76 -3.24 3.72 9.30
CA GLY A 76 -3.66 4.03 7.94
C GLY A 76 -2.50 4.01 6.96
N GLY A 77 -1.59 3.05 7.07
CA GLY A 77 -0.44 2.90 6.18
C GLY A 77 -0.83 2.68 4.73
N ILE A 78 -2.02 2.11 4.47
CA ILE A 78 -2.72 2.17 3.19
C ILE A 78 -4.08 2.85 3.46
N GLN A 79 -4.42 3.85 2.66
CA GLN A 79 -5.65 4.64 2.82
C GLN A 79 -6.56 4.60 1.60
N GLN A 80 -6.00 4.37 0.41
CA GLN A 80 -6.72 4.38 -0.84
C GLN A 80 -6.56 3.06 -1.59
N VAL A 81 -7.66 2.60 -2.19
CA VAL A 81 -7.67 1.50 -3.14
C VAL A 81 -8.28 2.01 -4.45
N ARG A 82 -7.47 2.11 -5.51
CA ARG A 82 -7.92 2.45 -6.86
C ARG A 82 -8.51 1.19 -7.50
N ILE A 83 -9.72 1.29 -8.03
CA ILE A 83 -10.45 0.12 -8.53
C ILE A 83 -10.97 0.42 -9.93
N HIS A 84 -10.61 -0.46 -10.88
CA HIS A 84 -11.12 -0.42 -12.24
C HIS A 84 -12.58 -0.90 -12.30
N TRP A 85 -13.32 -0.46 -13.29
CA TRP A 85 -14.66 -0.94 -13.60
C TRP A 85 -15.72 -0.71 -12.51
N MET A 86 -15.56 0.30 -11.65
CA MET A 86 -16.52 0.55 -10.57
C MET A 86 -17.93 0.85 -11.11
N MET A 87 -18.03 1.49 -12.28
CA MET A 87 -19.34 1.79 -12.88
C MET A 87 -20.06 0.54 -13.45
N GLU A 88 -19.36 -0.57 -13.65
CA GLU A 88 -20.02 -1.87 -13.98
C GLU A 88 -20.78 -2.47 -12.78
N LEU A 89 -20.56 -1.98 -11.58
CA LEU A 89 -21.34 -2.33 -10.40
C LEU A 89 -22.68 -1.60 -10.32
N VAL A 90 -22.91 -0.62 -11.18
CA VAL A 90 -24.20 0.05 -11.37
C VAL A 90 -24.91 -0.60 -12.55
N THR A 91 -26.20 -0.92 -12.40
CA THR A 91 -27.00 -1.41 -13.51
C THR A 91 -28.05 -0.37 -13.91
N ALA A 92 -28.40 -0.33 -15.20
CA ALA A 92 -29.40 0.56 -15.75
C ALA A 92 -30.52 -0.21 -16.43
N GLN A 93 -31.77 0.26 -16.25
CA GLN A 93 -32.94 -0.17 -17.02
C GLN A 93 -33.57 1.05 -17.64
N ASP A 94 -33.91 0.95 -18.94
CA ASP A 94 -34.59 2.05 -19.65
C ASP A 94 -36.11 2.03 -19.43
N PHE A 95 -36.63 3.16 -18.97
CA PHE A 95 -38.07 3.37 -18.81
C PHE A 95 -38.47 4.62 -19.61
N GLY A 96 -38.94 4.41 -20.83
CA GLY A 96 -39.43 5.49 -21.69
C GLY A 96 -38.33 6.46 -22.11
N GLY A 97 -37.12 5.97 -22.34
CA GLY A 97 -35.96 6.78 -22.74
C GLY A 97 -35.19 7.42 -21.57
N GLN A 98 -35.59 7.12 -20.33
CA GLN A 98 -34.89 7.57 -19.12
C GLN A 98 -34.35 6.35 -18.35
N PRO A 99 -33.03 6.31 -18.02
CA PRO A 99 -32.45 5.22 -17.27
C PRO A 99 -32.80 5.31 -15.79
N GLN A 100 -33.19 4.20 -15.21
CA GLN A 100 -33.23 3.97 -13.77
C GLN A 100 -32.00 3.17 -13.35
N TYR A 101 -31.30 3.65 -12.33
CA TYR A 101 -30.04 3.07 -11.89
C TYR A 101 -30.20 2.30 -10.58
N ASN A 102 -29.55 1.14 -10.51
CA ASN A 102 -29.42 0.37 -9.28
C ASN A 102 -27.95 0.37 -8.81
N PHE A 103 -27.70 0.95 -7.64
CA PHE A 103 -26.38 1.12 -7.03
C PHE A 103 -26.04 0.03 -6.00
N THR A 104 -26.86 -0.98 -5.80
CA THR A 104 -26.73 -1.93 -4.69
C THR A 104 -25.35 -2.55 -4.60
N LYS A 105 -24.76 -3.00 -5.71
CA LYS A 105 -23.43 -3.63 -5.72
C LYS A 105 -22.32 -2.61 -5.45
N LEU A 106 -22.42 -1.42 -6.02
CA LEU A 106 -21.47 -0.34 -5.76
C LEU A 106 -21.53 0.13 -4.31
N ASP A 107 -22.73 0.23 -3.74
CA ASP A 107 -22.93 0.53 -2.31
C ASP A 107 -22.25 -0.50 -1.40
N GLN A 108 -22.32 -1.79 -1.77
CA GLN A 108 -21.66 -2.88 -1.03
C GLN A 108 -20.14 -2.75 -1.05
N LEU A 109 -19.55 -2.50 -2.24
CA LEU A 109 -18.10 -2.33 -2.36
C LEU A 109 -17.61 -1.10 -1.58
N LEU A 110 -18.27 0.05 -1.72
CA LEU A 110 -17.86 1.26 -1.00
C LEU A 110 -18.05 1.12 0.52
N ASN A 111 -19.09 0.40 0.96
CA ASN A 111 -19.23 0.07 2.37
C ASN A 111 -18.09 -0.85 2.86
N LEU A 112 -17.69 -1.82 2.04
CA LEU A 112 -16.56 -2.70 2.36
C LEU A 112 -15.24 -1.91 2.51
N LEU A 113 -14.98 -0.94 1.63
CA LEU A 113 -13.86 -0.03 1.80
C LEU A 113 -13.97 0.79 3.09
N TRP A 114 -15.15 1.37 3.33
CA TRP A 114 -15.41 2.24 4.50
C TRP A 114 -15.15 1.54 5.83
N ILE A 115 -15.68 0.33 6.02
CA ILE A 115 -15.50 -0.42 7.27
C ILE A 115 -14.05 -0.86 7.50
N ASN A 116 -13.24 -0.90 6.44
CA ASN A 116 -11.81 -1.19 6.48
C ASN A 116 -10.94 0.09 6.60
N GLY A 117 -11.54 1.28 6.80
CA GLY A 117 -10.82 2.55 6.89
C GLY A 117 -10.19 3.00 5.57
N LEU A 118 -10.65 2.43 4.45
CA LEU A 118 -10.15 2.69 3.10
C LEU A 118 -11.10 3.64 2.35
N ARG A 119 -10.54 4.39 1.41
CA ARG A 119 -11.29 5.21 0.47
C ARG A 119 -11.02 4.75 -0.98
N PRO A 120 -11.96 4.94 -1.90
CA PRO A 120 -11.71 4.60 -3.30
C PRO A 120 -10.79 5.62 -3.99
N GLY A 121 -9.89 5.14 -4.86
CA GLY A 121 -9.55 5.85 -6.07
C GLY A 121 -10.62 5.47 -7.08
N PHE A 122 -11.54 6.39 -7.32
CA PHE A 122 -12.80 6.10 -8.00
C PHE A 122 -12.67 6.36 -9.50
N GLU A 123 -12.43 5.31 -10.27
CA GLU A 123 -12.49 5.43 -11.72
C GLU A 123 -13.94 5.48 -12.21
N LEU A 124 -14.26 6.49 -13.02
CA LEU A 124 -15.56 6.64 -13.66
C LEU A 124 -15.64 5.75 -14.92
N MET A 125 -15.30 4.48 -14.76
CA MET A 125 -15.09 3.49 -15.81
C MET A 125 -16.14 2.39 -15.75
N GLY A 126 -16.74 2.10 -16.90
CA GLY A 126 -17.76 1.04 -17.09
C GLY A 126 -18.88 1.46 -18.01
N SER A 127 -19.56 0.47 -18.60
CA SER A 127 -20.68 0.67 -19.56
C SER A 127 -22.05 0.73 -18.90
N VAL A 128 -22.14 0.43 -17.60
CA VAL A 128 -23.39 0.39 -16.83
C VAL A 128 -24.42 -0.54 -17.50
N SER A 129 -24.11 -1.84 -17.53
CA SER A 129 -24.94 -2.88 -18.20
C SER A 129 -25.06 -2.67 -19.72
N ASN A 130 -24.00 -2.21 -20.38
CA ASN A 130 -23.97 -1.86 -21.81
C ASN A 130 -24.97 -0.76 -22.21
N TYR A 131 -25.40 0.07 -21.26
CA TYR A 131 -26.28 1.19 -21.55
C TYR A 131 -25.54 2.33 -22.26
N PHE A 132 -24.27 2.59 -21.87
CA PHE A 132 -23.42 3.60 -22.47
C PHE A 132 -22.43 2.94 -23.44
N THR A 133 -22.57 3.27 -24.72
CA THR A 133 -21.79 2.64 -25.82
C THR A 133 -21.14 3.65 -26.76
N ASP A 134 -21.57 4.93 -26.73
CA ASP A 134 -21.11 5.96 -27.66
C ASP A 134 -21.13 7.35 -27.02
N PHE A 135 -19.95 7.89 -26.71
CA PHE A 135 -19.79 9.23 -26.17
C PHE A 135 -19.66 10.35 -27.21
N GLU A 136 -19.89 10.07 -28.50
CA GLU A 136 -20.20 11.10 -29.51
C GLU A 136 -21.70 11.38 -29.59
N ASN A 137 -22.54 10.46 -29.12
CA ASN A 137 -23.97 10.62 -29.03
C ASN A 137 -24.33 11.59 -27.89
N LYS A 138 -24.88 12.76 -28.25
CA LYS A 138 -25.25 13.81 -27.31
C LYS A 138 -26.15 13.32 -26.17
N SER A 139 -27.12 12.46 -26.46
CA SER A 139 -28.01 11.92 -25.44
C SER A 139 -27.27 11.08 -24.41
N GLN A 140 -26.34 10.24 -24.82
CA GLN A 140 -25.53 9.42 -23.92
C GLN A 140 -24.57 10.29 -23.07
N VAL A 141 -23.96 11.30 -23.65
CA VAL A 141 -23.06 12.26 -22.93
C VAL A 141 -23.83 12.96 -21.81
N PHE A 142 -25.04 13.48 -22.08
CA PHE A 142 -25.86 14.13 -21.05
C PHE A 142 -26.36 13.16 -19.96
N LYS A 143 -26.72 11.94 -20.34
CA LYS A 143 -27.13 10.91 -19.38
C LYS A 143 -25.95 10.48 -18.50
N TRP A 144 -24.72 10.38 -19.06
CA TRP A 144 -23.51 10.06 -18.29
C TRP A 144 -23.19 11.16 -17.27
N ARG A 145 -23.23 12.44 -17.67
CA ARG A 145 -23.08 13.57 -16.74
C ARG A 145 -24.05 13.46 -15.56
N ASN A 146 -25.32 13.14 -15.85
CA ASN A 146 -26.34 13.01 -14.81
C ASN A 146 -26.06 11.80 -13.91
N LEU A 147 -25.63 10.65 -14.47
CA LEU A 147 -25.24 9.49 -13.69
C LEU A 147 -24.08 9.81 -12.74
N VAL A 148 -23.04 10.50 -13.23
CA VAL A 148 -21.89 10.91 -12.40
C VAL A 148 -22.36 11.86 -11.27
N TYR A 149 -23.24 12.80 -11.58
CA TYR A 149 -23.86 13.66 -10.56
C TYR A 149 -24.62 12.85 -9.49
N PHE A 150 -25.48 11.92 -9.90
CA PHE A 150 -26.26 11.09 -8.97
C PHE A 150 -25.35 10.19 -8.13
N THR A 151 -24.29 9.63 -8.72
CA THR A 151 -23.29 8.83 -8.03
C THR A 151 -22.61 9.64 -6.93
N ALA A 152 -22.06 10.81 -7.29
CA ALA A 152 -21.38 11.69 -6.35
C ALA A 152 -22.33 12.18 -5.23
N LYS A 153 -23.52 12.62 -5.60
CA LYS A 153 -24.55 13.10 -4.66
C LYS A 153 -24.94 12.02 -3.65
N ARG A 154 -25.18 10.77 -4.15
CA ARG A 154 -25.50 9.62 -3.32
C ARG A 154 -24.45 9.39 -2.23
N TYR A 155 -23.17 9.42 -2.59
CA TYR A 155 -22.10 9.13 -1.62
C TYR A 155 -21.78 10.30 -0.73
N ILE A 156 -21.98 11.56 -1.17
CA ILE A 156 -21.97 12.72 -0.29
C ILE A 156 -23.06 12.59 0.79
N GLU A 157 -24.26 12.17 0.42
CA GLU A 157 -25.37 11.95 1.38
C GLU A 157 -25.08 10.79 2.34
N LYS A 158 -24.41 9.73 1.87
CA LYS A 158 -24.13 8.53 2.68
C LYS A 158 -22.92 8.70 3.62
N TYR A 159 -21.83 9.30 3.16
CA TYR A 159 -20.54 9.36 3.89
C TYR A 159 -20.16 10.76 4.33
N GLY A 160 -20.92 11.78 3.93
CA GLY A 160 -20.62 13.19 4.17
C GLY A 160 -19.62 13.78 3.17
N LEU A 161 -19.81 15.08 2.87
CA LEU A 161 -18.94 15.80 1.93
C LEU A 161 -17.47 15.79 2.38
N GLY A 162 -17.20 15.93 3.70
CA GLY A 162 -15.85 15.93 4.23
C GLY A 162 -15.08 14.64 3.90
N SER A 163 -15.76 13.50 3.87
CA SER A 163 -15.17 12.21 3.50
C SER A 163 -15.01 12.07 1.99
N VAL A 164 -16.06 12.35 1.22
CA VAL A 164 -16.06 12.15 -0.25
C VAL A 164 -15.14 13.14 -0.95
N SER A 165 -14.93 14.34 -0.41
CA SER A 165 -13.92 15.29 -0.94
C SER A 165 -12.47 14.80 -0.79
N GLN A 166 -12.23 13.76 0.02
CA GLN A 166 -10.93 13.11 0.11
C GLN A 166 -10.72 12.01 -0.96
N TRP A 167 -11.78 11.60 -1.67
CA TRP A 167 -11.67 10.64 -2.76
C TRP A 167 -11.01 11.27 -3.97
N ASN A 168 -10.33 10.44 -4.76
CA ASN A 168 -9.83 10.82 -6.08
C ASN A 168 -10.77 10.22 -7.13
N PHE A 169 -11.48 11.08 -7.85
CA PHE A 169 -12.24 10.65 -9.03
C PHE A 169 -11.34 10.72 -10.25
N GLU A 170 -11.35 9.69 -11.06
CA GLU A 170 -10.45 9.56 -12.20
C GLU A 170 -11.21 9.16 -13.46
N THR A 171 -10.59 9.43 -14.61
CA THR A 171 -11.09 9.02 -15.92
C THR A 171 -11.09 7.51 -16.09
N TRP A 172 -11.47 7.07 -17.29
CA TRP A 172 -11.27 5.69 -17.77
C TRP A 172 -9.80 5.32 -17.76
N ASN A 173 -9.48 4.09 -17.32
CA ASN A 173 -8.11 3.60 -17.25
C ASN A 173 -7.50 3.39 -18.62
N GLU A 174 -6.26 3.84 -18.82
CA GLU A 174 -5.42 3.63 -20.01
C GLU A 174 -6.20 3.75 -21.33
N PRO A 175 -6.80 4.92 -21.64
CA PRO A 175 -7.66 5.06 -22.81
C PRO A 175 -6.95 4.83 -24.16
N ASN A 176 -5.62 4.81 -24.17
CA ASN A 176 -4.82 4.41 -25.34
C ASN A 176 -4.70 2.88 -25.51
N ASN A 177 -5.06 2.13 -24.47
CA ASN A 177 -4.98 0.66 -24.48
C ASN A 177 -6.40 0.08 -24.63
N HIS A 178 -6.75 -0.29 -25.86
CA HIS A 178 -8.09 -0.81 -26.19
C HIS A 178 -8.44 -2.15 -25.53
N ASP A 179 -7.54 -2.78 -24.80
CA ASP A 179 -7.83 -3.97 -23.99
C ASP A 179 -8.84 -3.67 -22.85
N PHE A 180 -9.01 -2.40 -22.50
CA PHE A 180 -10.00 -1.91 -21.52
C PHE A 180 -11.28 -1.38 -22.18
N ASP A 181 -11.46 -1.53 -23.49
CA ASP A 181 -12.61 -1.00 -24.23
C ASP A 181 -13.72 -2.05 -24.40
N ASN A 182 -14.74 -1.96 -23.56
CA ASN A 182 -16.06 -2.48 -23.93
C ASN A 182 -16.98 -1.36 -24.46
N VAL A 183 -16.46 -0.14 -24.55
CA VAL A 183 -17.07 1.06 -25.14
C VAL A 183 -16.08 1.63 -26.14
N SER A 184 -16.39 1.59 -27.43
CA SER A 184 -15.54 2.21 -28.45
C SER A 184 -15.57 3.73 -28.27
N MET A 185 -14.47 4.32 -27.83
CA MET A 185 -14.31 5.76 -27.71
C MET A 185 -13.31 6.26 -28.74
N SER A 186 -13.73 7.16 -29.65
CA SER A 186 -12.81 8.02 -30.38
C SER A 186 -12.18 9.05 -29.40
N ILE A 187 -11.14 9.76 -29.85
CA ILE A 187 -10.59 10.87 -29.05
C ILE A 187 -11.68 11.87 -28.71
N GLN A 188 -12.55 12.24 -29.68
CA GLN A 188 -13.64 13.19 -29.42
C GLN A 188 -14.66 12.63 -28.41
N GLY A 189 -15.02 11.36 -28.53
CA GLY A 189 -15.88 10.69 -27.56
C GLY A 189 -15.28 10.70 -26.15
N PHE A 190 -13.97 10.44 -26.03
CA PHE A 190 -13.27 10.50 -24.75
C PHE A 190 -13.27 11.93 -24.15
N LEU A 191 -13.09 12.96 -24.96
CA LEU A 191 -13.16 14.36 -24.47
C LEU A 191 -14.58 14.75 -24.03
N ASN A 192 -15.62 14.33 -24.76
CA ASN A 192 -17.00 14.52 -24.36
C ASN A 192 -17.33 13.80 -23.03
N TYR A 193 -16.83 12.54 -22.90
CA TYR A 193 -16.92 11.77 -21.67
C TYR A 193 -16.21 12.49 -20.51
N TYR A 194 -15.00 13.03 -20.73
CA TYR A 194 -14.25 13.78 -19.74
C TYR A 194 -15.03 14.98 -19.21
N ASP A 195 -15.61 15.78 -20.13
CA ASP A 195 -16.44 16.94 -19.77
C ASP A 195 -17.69 16.53 -19.00
N ALA A 196 -18.33 15.41 -19.37
CA ALA A 196 -19.49 14.88 -18.67
C ALA A 196 -19.13 14.45 -17.23
N CYS A 197 -17.98 13.81 -17.03
CA CYS A 197 -17.47 13.47 -15.70
C CYS A 197 -17.19 14.74 -14.87
N SER A 198 -16.44 15.68 -15.43
CA SER A 198 -16.10 16.96 -14.78
C SER A 198 -17.34 17.74 -14.34
N GLU A 199 -18.31 17.95 -15.25
CA GLU A 199 -19.51 18.71 -14.95
C GLU A 199 -20.50 17.95 -14.05
N GLY A 200 -20.54 16.63 -14.11
CA GLY A 200 -21.32 15.80 -13.19
C GLY A 200 -20.82 15.92 -11.75
N LEU A 201 -19.52 15.80 -11.54
CA LEU A 201 -18.89 15.96 -10.23
C LEU A 201 -19.04 17.39 -9.70
N ARG A 202 -18.78 18.40 -10.54
CA ARG A 202 -18.91 19.81 -10.18
C ARG A 202 -20.34 20.16 -9.76
N ALA A 203 -21.34 19.64 -10.47
CA ALA A 203 -22.75 19.84 -10.12
C ALA A 203 -23.11 19.24 -8.74
N ALA A 204 -22.40 18.19 -8.29
CA ALA A 204 -22.58 17.63 -6.96
C ALA A 204 -21.83 18.46 -5.89
N SER A 205 -20.58 18.83 -6.14
CA SER A 205 -19.79 19.74 -5.30
C SER A 205 -18.47 20.13 -6.00
N ASP A 206 -18.11 21.42 -5.92
CA ASP A 206 -16.81 21.94 -6.38
C ASP A 206 -15.61 21.41 -5.57
N LEU A 207 -15.84 20.82 -4.39
CA LEU A 207 -14.79 20.24 -3.54
C LEU A 207 -14.35 18.83 -3.99
N LEU A 208 -15.07 18.20 -4.90
CA LEU A 208 -14.67 16.89 -5.44
C LEU A 208 -13.51 17.05 -6.41
N ARG A 209 -12.51 16.19 -6.29
CA ARG A 209 -11.32 16.21 -7.15
C ARG A 209 -11.49 15.29 -8.34
N PHE A 210 -11.15 15.78 -9.54
CA PHE A 210 -11.20 15.01 -10.78
C PHE A 210 -9.92 15.19 -11.58
N GLY A 211 -9.35 14.09 -12.04
CA GLY A 211 -8.12 14.06 -12.81
C GLY A 211 -8.03 12.87 -13.77
N GLY A 212 -6.88 12.72 -14.36
CA GLY A 212 -6.52 11.66 -15.32
C GLY A 212 -5.26 12.07 -16.09
N PRO A 213 -4.96 11.39 -17.20
CA PRO A 213 -5.77 10.38 -17.91
C PRO A 213 -5.64 8.95 -17.37
N GLY A 214 -4.81 8.68 -16.33
CA GLY A 214 -4.51 7.32 -15.91
C GLY A 214 -3.87 6.51 -17.03
N ASP A 215 -2.77 7.02 -17.60
CA ASP A 215 -2.14 6.45 -18.79
C ASP A 215 -0.61 6.63 -18.75
N SER A 216 0.09 5.85 -19.54
CA SER A 216 1.54 5.93 -19.68
C SER A 216 2.05 7.28 -20.22
N CYS A 217 1.24 8.03 -20.93
CA CYS A 217 1.58 9.34 -21.53
C CYS A 217 2.96 9.35 -22.21
N HIS A 218 3.19 8.37 -23.10
CA HIS A 218 4.40 8.37 -23.92
C HIS A 218 4.44 9.60 -24.83
N SER A 219 5.64 10.12 -25.11
CA SER A 219 5.81 11.27 -25.98
C SER A 219 5.14 11.09 -27.34
N PRO A 220 4.54 12.14 -27.92
CA PRO A 220 3.86 12.06 -29.22
C PRO A 220 4.75 11.47 -30.34
N PRO A 221 4.15 10.76 -31.30
CA PRO A 221 2.69 10.60 -31.52
C PRO A 221 2.03 9.49 -30.72
N ARG A 222 2.74 8.85 -29.81
CA ARG A 222 2.18 7.82 -28.91
C ARG A 222 1.29 8.47 -27.84
N SER A 223 0.41 7.69 -27.23
CA SER A 223 -0.55 8.12 -26.19
C SER A 223 -1.42 9.31 -26.64
N PRO A 224 -2.12 9.24 -27.81
CA PRO A 224 -2.86 10.37 -28.33
C PRO A 224 -4.00 10.85 -27.41
N TYR A 225 -4.63 9.97 -26.65
CA TYR A 225 -5.69 10.33 -25.69
C TYR A 225 -5.16 11.16 -24.53
N CYS A 226 -4.00 10.79 -23.98
CA CYS A 226 -3.35 11.57 -22.93
C CYS A 226 -3.10 13.01 -23.38
N TRP A 227 -2.43 13.19 -24.52
CA TRP A 227 -2.07 14.52 -25.02
C TRP A 227 -3.30 15.32 -25.46
N ALA A 228 -4.29 14.67 -26.07
CA ALA A 228 -5.55 15.31 -26.42
C ALA A 228 -6.32 15.81 -25.18
N MET A 229 -6.37 15.00 -24.12
CA MET A 229 -7.00 15.39 -22.85
C MET A 229 -6.28 16.60 -22.22
N LEU A 230 -4.95 16.55 -22.10
CA LEU A 230 -4.17 17.65 -21.54
C LEU A 230 -4.36 18.95 -22.36
N GLN A 231 -4.34 18.84 -23.71
CA GLN A 231 -4.61 19.97 -24.59
C GLN A 231 -6.03 20.52 -24.40
N HIS A 232 -7.03 19.63 -24.29
CA HIS A 232 -8.43 19.99 -24.06
C HIS A 232 -8.62 20.70 -22.71
N CYS A 233 -8.03 20.17 -21.64
CA CYS A 233 -8.04 20.83 -20.34
C CYS A 233 -7.31 22.18 -20.36
N TYR A 234 -6.29 22.34 -21.19
CA TYR A 234 -5.52 23.57 -21.28
C TYR A 234 -6.26 24.69 -21.99
N ASN A 235 -6.83 24.42 -23.18
CA ASN A 235 -7.48 25.43 -24.03
C ASN A 235 -8.59 24.90 -24.96
N GLY A 236 -9.05 23.66 -24.77
CA GLY A 236 -10.21 23.13 -25.48
C GLY A 236 -11.51 23.78 -25.02
N THR A 237 -12.59 23.52 -25.74
CA THR A 237 -13.92 24.05 -25.41
C THR A 237 -14.72 23.02 -24.63
N ASN A 238 -15.19 23.38 -23.44
CA ASN A 238 -16.05 22.53 -22.61
C ASN A 238 -17.38 22.26 -23.34
N TYR A 239 -17.73 20.98 -23.46
CA TYR A 239 -18.92 20.52 -24.19
C TYR A 239 -20.24 21.07 -23.63
N PHE A 240 -20.33 21.32 -22.33
CA PHE A 240 -21.56 21.76 -21.66
C PHE A 240 -21.63 23.27 -21.49
N THR A 241 -20.52 23.94 -21.16
CA THR A 241 -20.50 25.35 -20.82
C THR A 241 -20.04 26.24 -21.97
N GLY A 242 -19.33 25.67 -22.97
CA GLY A 242 -18.70 26.46 -24.04
C GLY A 242 -17.48 27.27 -23.60
N GLU A 243 -17.09 27.19 -22.33
CA GLU A 243 -15.90 27.86 -21.80
C GLU A 243 -14.61 27.27 -22.34
N THR A 244 -13.56 28.08 -22.41
CA THR A 244 -12.23 27.67 -22.84
C THR A 244 -11.45 27.06 -21.68
N GLY A 245 -10.96 25.83 -21.90
CA GLY A 245 -10.28 25.02 -20.91
C GLY A 245 -11.24 24.27 -19.99
N VAL A 246 -10.84 23.07 -19.59
CA VAL A 246 -11.64 22.21 -18.73
C VAL A 246 -10.87 21.94 -17.43
N ARG A 247 -11.61 21.71 -16.36
CA ARG A 247 -11.07 21.39 -15.04
C ARG A 247 -10.13 20.18 -15.10
N LEU A 248 -8.98 20.32 -14.44
CA LEU A 248 -8.02 19.24 -14.20
C LEU A 248 -7.41 19.46 -12.81
N ASP A 249 -7.79 18.68 -11.81
CA ASP A 249 -7.34 18.89 -10.44
C ASP A 249 -6.01 18.19 -10.16
N TYR A 250 -5.72 17.09 -10.84
CA TYR A 250 -4.45 16.38 -10.79
C TYR A 250 -4.16 15.64 -12.10
N ILE A 251 -2.90 15.30 -12.33
CA ILE A 251 -2.44 14.53 -13.47
C ILE A 251 -2.09 13.13 -12.99
N ALA A 252 -2.76 12.11 -13.53
CA ALA A 252 -2.49 10.71 -13.25
C ALA A 252 -1.65 10.07 -14.38
N LEU A 253 -0.54 9.45 -14.01
CA LEU A 253 0.41 8.81 -14.90
C LEU A 253 0.62 7.35 -14.51
N HIS A 254 0.89 6.49 -15.52
CA HIS A 254 1.32 5.10 -15.32
C HIS A 254 2.78 4.95 -15.75
N LYS A 255 3.72 5.16 -14.84
CA LYS A 255 5.15 4.99 -15.10
C LYS A 255 5.66 3.78 -14.35
N LYS A 256 5.93 2.73 -15.10
CA LYS A 256 6.32 1.41 -14.59
C LYS A 256 7.80 1.16 -14.82
N GLY A 257 8.41 0.37 -13.91
CA GLY A 257 9.80 -0.03 -14.03
C GLY A 257 10.01 -1.13 -15.09
N ALA A 258 11.28 -1.38 -15.37
CA ALA A 258 11.73 -2.50 -16.22
C ALA A 258 12.38 -3.61 -15.37
N GLY A 259 11.87 -3.85 -14.16
CA GLY A 259 12.44 -4.74 -13.16
C GLY A 259 13.39 -4.01 -12.18
N SER A 260 13.41 -2.66 -12.20
CA SER A 260 14.23 -1.85 -11.30
C SER A 260 13.51 -0.56 -10.89
N SER A 261 14.01 0.10 -9.85
CA SER A 261 13.40 1.28 -9.24
C SER A 261 13.56 2.57 -10.05
N LEU A 262 14.79 2.86 -10.48
CA LEU A 262 15.16 4.14 -11.09
C LEU A 262 14.39 4.50 -12.38
N PRO A 263 14.06 3.56 -13.28
CA PRO A 263 13.31 3.88 -14.51
C PRO A 263 11.93 4.48 -14.25
N ILE A 264 11.28 4.19 -13.10
CA ILE A 264 9.99 4.79 -12.73
C ILE A 264 10.17 6.30 -12.62
N LEU A 265 11.06 6.74 -11.74
CA LEU A 265 11.36 8.14 -11.47
C LEU A 265 11.83 8.89 -12.73
N GLN A 266 12.73 8.27 -13.52
CA GLN A 266 13.25 8.88 -14.76
C GLN A 266 12.15 9.16 -15.78
N GLN A 267 11.24 8.21 -15.98
CA GLN A 267 10.11 8.37 -16.91
C GLN A 267 9.12 9.43 -16.42
N GLU A 268 8.87 9.51 -15.11
CA GLU A 268 8.02 10.56 -14.51
C GLU A 268 8.63 11.94 -14.76
N MET A 269 9.90 12.13 -14.42
CA MET A 269 10.59 13.42 -14.61
C MET A 269 10.57 13.86 -16.07
N GLN A 270 10.83 12.92 -16.99
CA GLN A 270 10.80 13.20 -18.44
C GLN A 270 9.40 13.65 -18.88
N THR A 271 8.35 12.89 -18.51
CA THR A 271 6.98 13.18 -18.93
C THR A 271 6.46 14.48 -18.31
N MET A 272 6.76 14.72 -17.03
CA MET A 272 6.38 15.97 -16.38
C MET A 272 7.12 17.18 -16.95
N GLY A 273 8.38 17.03 -17.34
CA GLY A 273 9.12 18.07 -18.07
C GLY A 273 8.43 18.44 -19.38
N GLU A 274 8.02 17.45 -20.18
CA GLU A 274 7.29 17.67 -21.43
C GLU A 274 5.90 18.31 -21.20
N ILE A 275 5.17 17.87 -20.15
CA ILE A 275 3.87 18.49 -19.78
C ILE A 275 4.04 19.95 -19.36
N GLN A 276 5.04 20.25 -18.54
CA GLN A 276 5.30 21.62 -18.07
C GLN A 276 5.75 22.58 -19.18
N GLU A 277 6.47 22.06 -20.17
CA GLU A 277 6.86 22.82 -21.35
C GLU A 277 5.66 23.15 -22.25
N ARG A 278 4.84 22.13 -22.56
CA ARG A 278 3.66 22.28 -23.43
C ARG A 278 2.49 22.99 -22.77
N PHE A 279 2.30 22.78 -21.48
CA PHE A 279 1.16 23.26 -20.70
C PHE A 279 1.61 23.97 -19.40
N PRO A 280 2.23 25.15 -19.48
CA PRO A 280 2.82 25.86 -18.32
C PRO A 280 1.86 26.07 -17.16
N ARG A 281 0.55 26.20 -17.43
CA ARG A 281 -0.49 26.36 -16.39
C ARG A 281 -0.64 25.13 -15.50
N PHE A 282 -0.19 23.95 -15.94
CA PHE A 282 -0.27 22.71 -15.17
C PHE A 282 0.97 22.43 -14.31
N ARG A 283 1.96 23.31 -14.31
CA ARG A 283 3.23 23.14 -13.60
C ARG A 283 3.07 22.83 -12.11
N SER A 284 2.07 23.40 -11.45
CA SER A 284 1.80 23.20 -10.02
C SER A 284 0.73 22.15 -9.72
N ARG A 285 0.16 21.50 -10.75
CA ARG A 285 -0.87 20.48 -10.52
C ARG A 285 -0.30 19.29 -9.77
N PRO A 286 -1.04 18.69 -8.82
CA PRO A 286 -0.67 17.43 -8.21
C PRO A 286 -0.41 16.36 -9.26
N VAL A 287 0.64 15.55 -9.04
CA VAL A 287 1.03 14.44 -9.91
C VAL A 287 0.86 13.14 -9.13
N TYR A 288 0.15 12.20 -9.74
CA TYR A 288 -0.07 10.85 -9.24
C TYR A 288 0.61 9.86 -10.20
N ASN A 289 1.35 8.91 -9.67
CA ASN A 289 1.66 7.68 -10.38
C ASN A 289 0.91 6.54 -9.67
N ASP A 290 -0.27 6.27 -10.14
CA ASP A 290 -1.19 5.31 -9.52
C ASP A 290 -1.02 3.88 -10.02
N GLU A 291 -0.11 3.67 -10.99
CA GLU A 291 0.43 2.37 -11.37
C GLU A 291 1.96 2.40 -11.49
N ALA A 292 2.63 2.67 -10.38
CA ALA A 292 4.09 2.76 -10.26
C ALA A 292 4.75 1.41 -9.99
N ASP A 293 4.24 0.33 -10.54
CA ASP A 293 4.82 -0.96 -10.25
C ASP A 293 6.20 -1.17 -10.92
N PRO A 294 7.13 -1.90 -10.27
CA PRO A 294 8.48 -2.09 -10.80
C PRO A 294 8.54 -2.88 -12.12
N LEU A 295 7.50 -3.63 -12.47
CA LEU A 295 7.44 -4.42 -13.70
C LEU A 295 6.00 -4.67 -14.11
N VAL A 296 5.68 -4.38 -15.39
CA VAL A 296 4.36 -4.65 -16.00
C VAL A 296 3.93 -6.11 -15.89
N GLY A 297 2.62 -6.37 -16.00
CA GLY A 297 2.05 -7.70 -15.98
C GLY A 297 1.96 -8.26 -14.56
N TRP A 298 0.91 -7.88 -13.85
CA TRP A 298 0.69 -8.28 -12.46
C TRP A 298 0.59 -9.81 -12.27
N SER A 299 0.01 -10.51 -13.25
CA SER A 299 -0.24 -11.95 -13.18
C SER A 299 0.98 -12.80 -13.55
N ARG A 300 2.01 -12.21 -14.20
CA ARG A 300 3.23 -12.95 -14.54
C ARG A 300 4.02 -13.27 -13.29
N PRO A 301 4.32 -14.56 -13.03
CA PRO A 301 5.09 -14.94 -11.85
C PRO A 301 6.52 -14.41 -11.92
N GLN A 302 6.99 -13.85 -10.82
CA GLN A 302 8.36 -13.38 -10.61
C GLN A 302 8.78 -13.77 -9.19
N GLU A 303 9.87 -14.51 -9.03
CA GLU A 303 10.35 -14.96 -7.72
C GLU A 303 10.56 -13.79 -6.74
N TRP A 304 11.17 -12.70 -7.21
CA TRP A 304 11.42 -11.51 -6.41
C TRP A 304 10.15 -10.80 -5.91
N ARG A 305 8.95 -11.08 -6.47
CA ARG A 305 7.68 -10.57 -5.98
C ARG A 305 7.18 -11.30 -4.74
N ALA A 306 7.75 -12.46 -4.42
CA ALA A 306 7.28 -13.32 -3.36
C ALA A 306 7.84 -12.97 -1.98
N ASP A 307 9.04 -12.41 -1.92
CA ASP A 307 9.83 -12.25 -0.72
C ASP A 307 10.21 -10.78 -0.43
N VAL A 308 11.19 -10.54 0.44
CA VAL A 308 11.63 -9.21 0.87
C VAL A 308 12.26 -8.40 -0.28
N THR A 309 12.64 -9.02 -1.39
CA THR A 309 13.18 -8.31 -2.57
C THR A 309 12.20 -7.25 -3.07
N TYR A 310 10.92 -7.61 -3.18
CA TYR A 310 9.88 -6.66 -3.62
C TYR A 310 9.65 -5.55 -2.57
N ALA A 311 9.63 -5.90 -1.29
CA ALA A 311 9.46 -4.94 -0.21
C ALA A 311 10.61 -3.92 -0.16
N ALA A 312 11.87 -4.38 -0.24
CA ALA A 312 13.04 -3.51 -0.24
C ALA A 312 13.11 -2.61 -1.48
N MET A 313 12.73 -3.14 -2.66
CA MET A 313 12.64 -2.34 -3.88
C MET A 313 11.56 -1.26 -3.78
N ALA A 314 10.39 -1.55 -3.19
CA ALA A 314 9.34 -0.56 -2.99
C ALA A 314 9.81 0.58 -2.07
N VAL A 315 10.52 0.27 -0.97
CA VAL A 315 11.12 1.29 -0.10
C VAL A 315 12.15 2.13 -0.87
N LYS A 316 12.99 1.51 -1.70
CA LYS A 316 13.95 2.21 -2.55
C LYS A 316 13.27 3.16 -3.53
N VAL A 317 12.19 2.74 -4.19
CA VAL A 317 11.38 3.60 -5.07
C VAL A 317 10.85 4.81 -4.29
N ILE A 318 10.25 4.59 -3.12
CA ILE A 318 9.71 5.67 -2.26
C ILE A 318 10.82 6.65 -1.84
N SER A 319 11.98 6.13 -1.41
CA SER A 319 13.12 6.97 -1.00
C SER A 319 13.61 7.84 -2.16
N GLN A 320 13.82 7.26 -3.35
CA GLN A 320 14.24 8.00 -4.54
C GLN A 320 13.26 9.12 -4.91
N HIS A 321 11.95 8.84 -4.83
CA HIS A 321 10.93 9.85 -5.11
C HIS A 321 10.91 10.95 -4.04
N GLN A 322 10.99 10.60 -2.76
CA GLN A 322 11.02 11.58 -1.67
C GLN A 322 12.21 12.54 -1.83
N ASP A 323 13.38 12.01 -2.12
CA ASP A 323 14.60 12.81 -2.21
C ASP A 323 14.63 13.72 -3.44
N VAL A 324 14.14 13.25 -4.58
CA VAL A 324 14.22 13.99 -5.84
C VAL A 324 12.97 14.81 -6.11
N LEU A 325 11.79 14.18 -6.11
CA LEU A 325 10.55 14.84 -6.54
C LEU A 325 9.92 15.71 -5.45
N SER A 326 10.01 15.30 -4.19
CA SER A 326 9.37 16.02 -3.09
C SER A 326 10.23 17.14 -2.51
N ALA A 327 11.56 16.95 -2.47
CA ALA A 327 12.47 17.90 -1.85
C ALA A 327 13.10 18.89 -2.84
N ASN A 328 13.41 18.47 -4.07
CA ASN A 328 14.32 19.19 -4.97
C ASN A 328 13.70 19.67 -6.29
N THR A 329 12.40 19.49 -6.52
CA THR A 329 11.77 19.85 -7.79
C THR A 329 10.54 20.73 -7.65
N SER A 330 10.14 21.39 -8.75
CA SER A 330 8.88 22.11 -8.87
C SER A 330 7.68 21.16 -9.13
N ILE A 331 7.87 19.84 -9.10
CA ILE A 331 6.81 18.85 -9.33
C ILE A 331 6.06 18.63 -8.00
N ASN A 332 4.77 18.88 -8.00
CA ASN A 332 3.90 18.60 -6.87
C ASN A 332 3.51 17.12 -6.81
N TYR A 333 4.46 16.25 -6.47
CA TYR A 333 4.23 14.82 -6.37
C TYR A 333 3.37 14.47 -5.15
N THR A 334 2.28 13.76 -5.35
CA THR A 334 1.25 13.60 -4.30
C THR A 334 0.85 12.15 -4.05
N LEU A 335 0.96 11.27 -5.04
CA LEU A 335 0.58 9.87 -4.90
C LEU A 335 1.47 8.94 -5.72
N LEU A 336 1.85 7.84 -5.08
CA LEU A 336 2.50 6.69 -5.69
C LEU A 336 1.77 5.42 -5.24
N SER A 337 1.40 4.56 -6.18
CA SER A 337 0.76 3.28 -5.93
C SER A 337 1.43 2.17 -6.72
N ASN A 338 1.74 1.06 -6.06
CA ASN A 338 2.27 -0.13 -6.75
C ASN A 338 1.16 -0.95 -7.43
N ASP A 339 -0.10 -0.57 -7.29
CA ASP A 339 -1.26 -1.27 -7.88
C ASP A 339 -1.18 -2.80 -7.66
N ASN A 340 -1.19 -3.24 -6.41
CA ASN A 340 -0.85 -4.61 -6.03
C ASN A 340 -1.86 -5.29 -5.08
N ALA A 341 -3.11 -4.78 -5.00
CA ALA A 341 -4.17 -5.42 -4.22
C ALA A 341 -4.96 -6.50 -4.99
N PHE A 342 -4.38 -7.09 -6.03
CA PHE A 342 -4.93 -8.24 -6.73
C PHE A 342 -4.96 -9.48 -5.86
N LEU A 343 -5.78 -10.47 -6.27
CA LEU A 343 -5.78 -11.81 -5.70
C LEU A 343 -4.93 -12.74 -6.55
N SER A 344 -3.91 -13.37 -5.96
CA SER A 344 -3.11 -14.37 -6.66
C SER A 344 -3.92 -15.66 -6.91
N TYR A 345 -3.49 -16.43 -7.89
CA TYR A 345 -4.14 -17.69 -8.25
C TYR A 345 -3.13 -18.83 -8.46
N HIS A 346 -3.64 -20.05 -8.31
CA HIS A 346 -2.84 -21.27 -8.52
C HIS A 346 -2.25 -21.32 -9.96
N PRO A 347 -0.97 -21.74 -10.14
CA PRO A 347 -0.06 -22.27 -9.13
C PRO A 347 0.89 -21.23 -8.50
N HIS A 348 0.57 -19.94 -8.54
CA HIS A 348 1.45 -18.82 -8.20
C HIS A 348 0.99 -18.02 -6.96
N PRO A 349 0.77 -18.66 -5.79
CA PRO A 349 0.22 -17.94 -4.64
C PRO A 349 1.09 -16.75 -4.20
N PHE A 350 2.41 -16.86 -4.30
CA PHE A 350 3.36 -15.83 -3.85
C PHE A 350 3.95 -14.97 -4.96
N THR A 351 4.16 -15.52 -6.15
CA THR A 351 5.05 -14.93 -7.17
C THR A 351 4.38 -13.90 -8.07
N GLN A 352 3.07 -13.67 -7.96
CA GLN A 352 2.36 -12.60 -8.66
C GLN A 352 2.46 -11.27 -7.90
N ARG A 353 2.17 -10.13 -8.57
CA ARG A 353 2.17 -8.79 -7.96
C ARG A 353 0.95 -8.60 -7.07
N THR A 354 1.02 -9.12 -5.86
CA THR A 354 -0.05 -9.08 -4.87
C THR A 354 0.48 -8.75 -3.49
N LEU A 355 -0.34 -8.14 -2.64
CA LEU A 355 -0.03 -7.85 -1.24
C LEU A 355 -0.11 -9.10 -0.35
N THR A 356 -0.99 -10.03 -0.72
CA THR A 356 -1.20 -11.30 -0.04
C THR A 356 -0.95 -12.48 -0.96
N ALA A 357 -0.52 -13.61 -0.38
CA ALA A 357 -0.52 -14.90 -1.06
C ALA A 357 -1.86 -15.59 -0.81
N ARG A 358 -2.57 -15.97 -1.87
CA ARG A 358 -3.89 -16.58 -1.81
C ARG A 358 -3.82 -18.07 -2.06
N PHE A 359 -4.40 -18.83 -1.14
CA PHE A 359 -4.55 -20.28 -1.23
C PHE A 359 -6.04 -20.65 -1.30
N GLN A 360 -6.47 -21.19 -2.44
CA GLN A 360 -7.79 -21.78 -2.59
C GLN A 360 -7.77 -23.23 -2.08
N VAL A 361 -8.31 -23.45 -0.87
CA VAL A 361 -8.31 -24.76 -0.21
C VAL A 361 -9.57 -25.53 -0.64
N ASN A 362 -9.44 -26.34 -1.71
CA ASN A 362 -10.56 -27.06 -2.33
C ASN A 362 -10.76 -28.48 -1.79
N ASN A 363 -9.85 -28.97 -0.95
CA ASN A 363 -9.93 -30.32 -0.36
C ASN A 363 -10.68 -30.36 0.98
N THR A 364 -11.42 -29.31 1.31
CA THR A 364 -12.29 -29.21 2.50
C THR A 364 -13.75 -29.04 2.10
N GLN A 365 -14.67 -29.26 3.06
CA GLN A 365 -16.10 -29.05 2.87
C GLN A 365 -16.64 -28.09 3.96
N PRO A 366 -17.08 -26.90 3.58
CA PRO A 366 -16.99 -26.28 2.25
C PRO A 366 -15.53 -25.88 1.88
N PRO A 367 -15.26 -25.66 0.59
CA PRO A 367 -14.00 -25.04 0.16
C PRO A 367 -13.87 -23.63 0.76
N HIS A 368 -12.64 -23.19 1.01
CA HIS A 368 -12.38 -21.86 1.57
C HIS A 368 -11.07 -21.25 1.06
N VAL A 369 -10.83 -19.99 1.39
CA VAL A 369 -9.62 -19.27 1.03
C VAL A 369 -8.83 -18.90 2.28
N GLN A 370 -7.52 -19.05 2.20
CA GLN A 370 -6.55 -18.58 3.19
C GLN A 370 -5.66 -17.51 2.55
N LEU A 371 -5.48 -16.40 3.23
CA LEU A 371 -4.56 -15.35 2.82
C LEU A 371 -3.39 -15.27 3.81
N ILE A 372 -2.18 -15.10 3.27
CA ILE A 372 -0.94 -14.89 4.02
C ILE A 372 -0.36 -13.54 3.60
N ARG A 373 0.01 -12.69 4.56
CA ARG A 373 0.68 -11.43 4.27
C ARG A 373 2.04 -11.69 3.61
N LYS A 374 2.29 -11.05 2.49
CA LYS A 374 3.62 -11.04 1.88
C LYS A 374 4.48 -9.91 2.46
N PRO A 375 5.80 -9.98 2.34
CA PRO A 375 6.69 -8.93 2.84
C PRO A 375 6.37 -7.53 2.33
N ILE A 376 5.84 -7.41 1.10
CA ILE A 376 5.38 -6.13 0.53
C ILE A 376 4.22 -5.50 1.32
N LEU A 377 3.31 -6.28 1.90
CA LEU A 377 2.26 -5.74 2.78
C LEU A 377 2.84 -5.42 4.17
N THR A 378 3.74 -6.26 4.67
CA THR A 378 4.38 -6.05 5.98
C THR A 378 5.21 -4.77 6.01
N VAL A 379 5.95 -4.46 4.96
CA VAL A 379 6.77 -3.23 4.89
C VAL A 379 5.92 -1.95 4.88
N MET A 380 4.67 -2.01 4.38
CA MET A 380 3.74 -0.86 4.48
C MET A 380 3.44 -0.52 5.94
N GLY A 381 3.42 -1.52 6.83
CA GLY A 381 3.33 -1.31 8.28
C GLY A 381 4.55 -0.58 8.86
N LEU A 382 5.74 -0.88 8.38
CA LEU A 382 6.96 -0.17 8.80
C LEU A 382 7.00 1.27 8.26
N LEU A 383 6.62 1.47 7.01
CA LEU A 383 6.47 2.80 6.40
C LEU A 383 5.43 3.68 7.14
N ALA A 384 4.41 3.07 7.73
CA ALA A 384 3.38 3.79 8.49
C ALA A 384 3.91 4.40 9.80
N LEU A 385 5.02 3.89 10.33
CA LEU A 385 5.65 4.41 11.55
C LEU A 385 6.50 5.66 11.31
N LEU A 386 6.81 6.01 10.06
CA LEU A 386 7.49 7.25 9.73
C LEU A 386 6.70 8.48 10.20
N GLY A 387 7.40 9.53 10.58
CA GLY A 387 6.83 10.84 10.95
C GLY A 387 6.54 11.71 9.73
N GLU A 388 5.99 12.90 9.95
CA GLU A 388 5.55 13.84 8.91
C GLU A 388 6.65 14.82 8.47
N THR A 389 7.75 14.86 9.20
CA THR A 389 8.89 15.76 8.92
C THR A 389 10.11 14.96 8.51
N GLN A 390 10.56 15.13 7.28
CA GLN A 390 11.84 14.58 6.82
C GLN A 390 13.00 15.32 7.50
N VAL A 391 13.99 14.59 7.97
CA VAL A 391 15.19 15.13 8.59
C VAL A 391 16.42 14.82 7.74
N LEU A 392 17.50 15.61 7.95
CA LEU A 392 18.74 15.45 7.20
C LEU A 392 19.34 14.06 7.44
N ALA A 393 19.54 13.32 6.37
CA ALA A 393 20.22 12.02 6.37
C ALA A 393 21.24 11.97 5.24
N GLN A 394 22.38 11.34 5.50
CA GLN A 394 23.45 11.12 4.53
C GLN A 394 23.90 9.67 4.59
N VAL A 395 24.09 9.05 3.44
CA VAL A 395 24.62 7.69 3.30
C VAL A 395 25.98 7.78 2.62
N LEU A 396 27.03 7.38 3.33
CA LEU A 396 28.38 7.35 2.82
C LEU A 396 28.84 5.90 2.66
N ASN A 397 29.38 5.57 1.51
CA ASN A 397 30.02 4.28 1.27
C ASN A 397 31.45 4.23 1.84
N SER A 398 32.12 3.09 1.71
CA SER A 398 33.49 2.89 2.20
C SER A 398 34.55 3.85 1.60
N SER A 399 34.25 4.44 0.45
CA SER A 399 35.12 5.47 -0.18
C SER A 399 34.83 6.89 0.31
N GLY A 400 33.82 7.08 1.17
CA GLY A 400 33.34 8.39 1.62
C GLY A 400 32.51 9.14 0.58
N ALA A 401 32.13 8.51 -0.52
CA ALA A 401 31.23 9.09 -1.52
C ALA A 401 29.77 8.97 -1.06
N ASP A 402 28.98 10.01 -1.39
CA ASP A 402 27.54 10.00 -1.17
C ASP A 402 26.88 9.02 -2.15
N ASP A 403 26.13 8.03 -1.63
CA ASP A 403 25.47 6.96 -2.39
C ASP A 403 23.93 7.06 -2.33
N ALA A 404 23.41 8.22 -1.94
CA ALA A 404 22.02 8.41 -1.56
C ALA A 404 20.99 8.07 -2.65
N HIS A 405 21.28 8.28 -3.94
CA HIS A 405 20.23 8.20 -4.98
C HIS A 405 20.18 6.89 -5.77
N ASN A 406 21.30 6.19 -5.92
CA ASN A 406 21.39 4.97 -6.76
C ASN A 406 22.00 3.79 -6.04
N GLY A 407 22.29 3.94 -4.74
CA GLY A 407 23.05 2.98 -3.98
C GLY A 407 22.27 1.72 -3.61
N LEU A 408 23.04 0.71 -3.23
CA LEU A 408 22.53 -0.52 -2.63
C LEU A 408 21.87 -0.28 -1.27
N VAL A 409 22.28 0.77 -0.57
CA VAL A 409 21.80 1.15 0.76
C VAL A 409 21.28 2.58 0.73
N GLY A 410 20.11 2.80 1.34
CA GLY A 410 19.56 4.14 1.51
C GLY A 410 18.68 4.22 2.75
N VAL A 411 18.15 5.42 3.04
CA VAL A 411 17.40 5.69 4.26
C VAL A 411 16.31 6.73 4.04
N LEU A 412 15.12 6.46 4.60
CA LEU A 412 14.08 7.46 4.86
C LEU A 412 14.14 7.80 6.35
N ALA A 413 14.50 9.04 6.67
CA ALA A 413 14.61 9.51 8.05
C ALA A 413 13.59 10.60 8.34
N SER A 414 12.87 10.46 9.46
CA SER A 414 11.77 11.35 9.81
C SER A 414 11.68 11.59 11.31
N SER A 415 11.02 12.69 11.68
CA SER A 415 10.57 12.97 13.04
C SER A 415 9.10 13.31 13.08
N HIS A 416 8.50 13.12 14.25
CA HIS A 416 7.13 13.48 14.59
C HIS A 416 7.12 14.31 15.88
N GLN A 417 6.31 15.35 15.89
CA GLN A 417 6.05 16.18 17.08
C GLN A 417 4.57 16.01 17.48
N PRO A 418 4.26 15.72 18.75
CA PRO A 418 2.89 15.57 19.17
C PRO A 418 2.14 16.91 19.08
N GLU A 419 0.94 16.89 18.51
CA GLU A 419 0.06 18.06 18.47
C GLU A 419 -0.41 18.45 19.88
N ILE A 420 -0.63 17.46 20.74
CA ILE A 420 -1.08 17.65 22.13
C ILE A 420 -0.07 17.01 23.10
N PRO A 421 0.77 17.81 23.78
CA PRO A 421 1.86 17.29 24.63
C PRO A 421 1.41 16.49 25.87
N ARG A 422 0.12 16.32 26.11
CA ARG A 422 -0.47 15.69 27.32
C ARG A 422 -1.16 14.35 27.06
N GLY A 423 -1.21 13.91 25.80
CA GLY A 423 -1.89 12.69 25.37
C GLY A 423 -1.01 11.44 25.34
N PRO A 424 -1.50 10.39 24.69
CA PRO A 424 -0.74 9.15 24.41
C PRO A 424 0.23 9.32 23.24
N ASP A 425 0.18 10.41 22.52
CA ASP A 425 1.15 10.78 21.49
C ASP A 425 2.40 11.40 22.10
N SER A 426 3.54 11.22 21.44
CA SER A 426 4.82 11.70 21.93
C SER A 426 5.77 11.98 20.76
N TRP A 427 6.87 12.66 21.06
CA TRP A 427 7.95 12.83 20.10
C TRP A 427 8.51 11.48 19.64
N GLN A 428 8.77 11.36 18.34
CA GLN A 428 9.28 10.16 17.71
C GLN A 428 10.29 10.51 16.62
N ALA A 429 11.25 9.60 16.42
CA ALA A 429 12.09 9.56 15.24
C ALA A 429 12.04 8.15 14.63
N ALA A 430 11.94 8.09 13.31
CA ALA A 430 11.87 6.82 12.59
C ALA A 430 12.81 6.86 11.38
N LEU A 431 13.68 5.85 11.29
CA LEU A 431 14.64 5.66 10.22
C LEU A 431 14.39 4.32 9.55
N LEU A 432 13.96 4.35 8.31
CA LEU A 432 13.75 3.15 7.50
C LEU A 432 14.92 3.00 6.53
N VAL A 433 15.83 2.10 6.85
CA VAL A 433 17.02 1.77 6.05
C VAL A 433 16.66 0.59 5.14
N TYR A 434 17.02 0.67 3.86
CA TYR A 434 16.92 -0.46 2.95
C TYR A 434 18.30 -0.89 2.45
N SER A 435 18.42 -2.19 2.11
CA SER A 435 19.51 -2.76 1.32
C SER A 435 18.87 -3.50 0.14
N SER A 436 19.01 -2.96 -1.09
CA SER A 436 18.28 -3.43 -2.27
C SER A 436 19.09 -3.31 -3.55
N ASP A 437 19.30 -4.43 -4.24
CA ASP A 437 19.79 -4.49 -5.63
C ASP A 437 18.61 -4.72 -6.60
N ASP A 438 17.55 -3.92 -6.43
CA ASP A 438 16.30 -3.98 -7.17
C ASP A 438 15.67 -5.40 -7.16
N ASN A 439 15.50 -6.05 -8.31
CA ASN A 439 14.89 -7.38 -8.42
C ASN A 439 15.90 -8.54 -8.26
N ARG A 440 17.11 -8.25 -7.79
CA ARG A 440 18.17 -9.24 -7.57
C ARG A 440 18.32 -9.57 -6.11
N THR A 441 18.65 -10.83 -5.84
CA THR A 441 19.07 -11.29 -4.53
C THR A 441 20.56 -11.57 -4.53
N SER A 442 21.23 -11.36 -3.39
CA SER A 442 22.65 -11.65 -3.22
C SER A 442 22.86 -12.34 -1.88
N THR A 443 23.89 -13.17 -1.78
CA THR A 443 24.38 -13.70 -0.49
C THR A 443 25.30 -12.69 0.23
N SER A 444 25.56 -11.54 -0.39
CA SER A 444 26.36 -10.46 0.19
C SER A 444 25.65 -9.82 1.37
N THR A 445 26.43 -9.29 2.29
CA THR A 445 25.95 -8.61 3.48
C THR A 445 26.62 -7.24 3.56
N ASN A 446 25.83 -6.18 3.75
CA ASN A 446 26.33 -4.84 3.99
C ASN A 446 26.46 -4.59 5.50
N VAL A 447 27.56 -4.00 5.93
CA VAL A 447 27.70 -3.50 7.31
C VAL A 447 27.28 -2.05 7.33
N VAL A 448 26.23 -1.74 8.08
CA VAL A 448 25.69 -0.40 8.18
C VAL A 448 25.89 0.12 9.60
N THR A 449 26.54 1.27 9.74
CA THR A 449 26.63 2.00 10.99
C THR A 449 25.70 3.22 10.92
N VAL A 450 24.68 3.25 11.75
CA VAL A 450 23.73 4.37 11.85
C VAL A 450 24.11 5.24 13.03
N SER A 451 24.30 6.53 12.80
CA SER A 451 24.53 7.54 13.83
C SER A 451 23.39 8.56 13.81
N LEU A 452 22.58 8.56 14.86
CA LEU A 452 21.41 9.41 15.03
C LEU A 452 21.72 10.49 16.07
N LYS A 453 21.75 11.76 15.67
CA LYS A 453 22.06 12.93 16.50
C LYS A 453 20.83 13.79 16.76
N GLY A 454 20.86 14.59 17.82
CA GLY A 454 19.78 15.51 18.18
C GLY A 454 18.69 14.85 19.03
N LEU A 455 19.07 13.89 19.87
CA LEU A 455 18.17 13.20 20.79
C LEU A 455 17.86 14.03 22.05
N GLU A 456 18.70 14.96 22.42
CA GLU A 456 18.38 15.94 23.45
C GLU A 456 17.42 17.02 22.89
N PRO A 457 16.48 17.51 23.67
CA PRO A 457 16.28 17.38 25.12
C PRO A 457 15.25 16.30 25.55
N HIS A 458 15.05 15.25 24.79
CA HIS A 458 14.01 14.27 25.09
C HIS A 458 14.44 13.28 26.18
N ALA A 459 13.61 13.13 27.22
CA ALA A 459 13.89 12.24 28.35
C ALA A 459 13.14 10.89 28.21
N GLY A 460 13.74 9.84 28.77
CA GLY A 460 13.10 8.52 28.84
C GLY A 460 12.90 7.87 27.47
N LEU A 461 13.80 8.12 26.52
CA LEU A 461 13.76 7.54 25.19
C LEU A 461 13.98 6.03 25.23
N VAL A 462 13.20 5.35 24.42
CA VAL A 462 13.42 3.94 24.04
C VAL A 462 13.45 3.82 22.53
N TYR A 463 14.14 2.79 22.04
CA TYR A 463 14.09 2.44 20.63
C TYR A 463 13.71 0.98 20.42
N VAL A 464 13.10 0.71 19.30
CA VAL A 464 12.75 -0.63 18.81
C VAL A 464 13.29 -0.75 17.37
N THR A 465 13.86 -1.89 17.05
CA THR A 465 14.24 -2.20 15.67
C THR A 465 13.35 -3.30 15.09
N TYR A 466 13.01 -3.13 13.82
CA TYR A 466 12.22 -4.08 13.04
C TYR A 466 13.02 -4.46 11.80
N LEU A 467 13.48 -5.71 11.73
CA LEU A 467 14.26 -6.21 10.60
C LEU A 467 13.41 -7.14 9.74
N MET A 468 13.44 -6.91 8.44
CA MET A 468 12.92 -7.81 7.42
C MET A 468 14.06 -8.20 6.47
N ASP A 469 14.27 -9.49 6.29
CA ASP A 469 15.10 -10.05 5.22
C ASP A 469 14.59 -11.45 4.82
N ASN A 470 15.21 -12.06 3.83
CA ASN A 470 14.75 -13.37 3.34
C ASN A 470 15.01 -14.53 4.32
N ASN A 471 15.66 -14.30 5.47
CA ASN A 471 15.86 -15.30 6.51
C ASN A 471 14.78 -15.24 7.61
N VAL A 472 14.19 -14.08 7.88
CA VAL A 472 13.30 -13.90 9.04
C VAL A 472 11.86 -13.54 8.69
N SER A 473 11.61 -12.85 7.56
CA SER A 473 10.28 -12.39 7.16
C SER A 473 9.90 -12.96 5.79
N ASN A 474 9.98 -14.28 5.62
CA ASN A 474 9.85 -14.92 4.31
C ASN A 474 8.90 -16.13 4.33
N PRO A 475 7.57 -15.89 4.33
CA PRO A 475 6.59 -16.98 4.25
C PRO A 475 6.67 -17.77 2.92
N TYR A 476 7.24 -17.21 1.86
CA TYR A 476 7.48 -17.93 0.61
C TYR A 476 8.52 -19.03 0.78
N GLN A 477 9.66 -18.74 1.41
CA GLN A 477 10.68 -19.75 1.70
C GLN A 477 10.15 -20.83 2.65
N GLU A 478 9.35 -20.44 3.66
CA GLU A 478 8.73 -21.41 4.55
C GLU A 478 7.76 -22.35 3.81
N TRP A 479 6.97 -21.81 2.87
CA TRP A 479 6.11 -22.61 2.01
C TRP A 479 6.92 -23.59 1.14
N GLN A 480 8.04 -23.15 0.57
CA GLN A 480 8.95 -24.00 -0.20
C GLN A 480 9.59 -25.09 0.67
N ASN A 481 10.03 -24.75 1.89
CA ASN A 481 10.59 -25.72 2.85
C ASN A 481 9.60 -26.82 3.24
N MET A 482 8.31 -26.53 3.22
CA MET A 482 7.23 -27.51 3.42
C MET A 482 6.88 -28.33 2.19
N GLY A 483 7.64 -28.20 1.09
CA GLY A 483 7.39 -28.91 -0.18
C GLY A 483 6.35 -28.26 -1.07
N SER A 484 6.11 -26.97 -0.91
CA SER A 484 5.19 -26.16 -1.74
C SER A 484 3.77 -26.74 -1.82
N PRO A 485 3.12 -27.07 -0.70
CA PRO A 485 1.82 -27.73 -0.71
C PRO A 485 0.76 -26.87 -1.42
N VAL A 486 -0.01 -27.49 -2.31
CA VAL A 486 -1.16 -26.84 -2.98
C VAL A 486 -2.26 -26.52 -1.95
N TYR A 487 -2.46 -27.40 -1.00
CA TYR A 487 -3.43 -27.30 0.10
C TYR A 487 -2.70 -27.39 1.44
N PRO A 488 -2.11 -26.30 1.93
CA PRO A 488 -1.49 -26.33 3.25
C PRO A 488 -2.50 -26.70 4.33
N THR A 489 -2.06 -27.47 5.33
CA THR A 489 -2.85 -27.79 6.52
C THR A 489 -2.97 -26.56 7.43
N THR A 490 -3.87 -26.60 8.43
CA THR A 490 -4.00 -25.57 9.46
C THR A 490 -2.66 -25.26 10.14
N ASP A 491 -1.90 -26.32 10.50
CA ASP A 491 -0.57 -26.15 11.12
C ASP A 491 0.44 -25.51 10.16
N GLN A 492 0.39 -25.84 8.88
CA GLN A 492 1.24 -25.22 7.86
C GLN A 492 0.89 -23.74 7.66
N PHE A 493 -0.39 -23.39 7.64
CA PHE A 493 -0.81 -21.97 7.62
C PHE A 493 -0.37 -21.22 8.87
N THR A 494 -0.39 -21.85 10.04
CA THR A 494 0.13 -21.27 11.29
C THR A 494 1.64 -21.00 11.17
N LYS A 495 2.42 -21.93 10.63
CA LYS A 495 3.86 -21.72 10.37
C LYS A 495 4.10 -20.55 9.41
N LEU A 496 3.34 -20.45 8.32
CA LEU A 496 3.44 -19.32 7.38
C LEU A 496 3.16 -17.97 8.06
N ARG A 497 2.13 -17.92 8.94
CA ARG A 497 1.80 -16.70 9.68
C ARG A 497 2.87 -16.32 10.70
N ASN A 498 3.55 -17.28 11.29
CA ASN A 498 4.60 -17.03 12.28
C ASN A 498 5.86 -16.36 11.69
N VAL A 499 6.06 -16.46 10.37
CA VAL A 499 7.22 -15.90 9.66
C VAL A 499 6.87 -14.73 8.73
N GLN A 500 5.66 -14.16 8.85
CA GLN A 500 5.24 -13.02 8.02
C GLN A 500 5.56 -11.66 8.65
N ASP A 501 5.86 -11.62 9.94
CA ASP A 501 6.19 -10.40 10.68
C ASP A 501 7.70 -10.11 10.67
N PRO A 502 8.11 -8.84 10.89
CA PRO A 502 9.52 -8.52 11.03
C PRO A 502 10.11 -9.12 12.32
N LEU A 503 11.41 -9.34 12.34
CA LEU A 503 12.13 -9.59 13.58
C LEU A 503 12.19 -8.31 14.39
N VAL A 504 11.67 -8.34 15.62
CA VAL A 504 11.61 -7.19 16.52
C VAL A 504 12.63 -7.34 17.64
N ASP A 505 13.47 -6.32 17.83
CA ASP A 505 14.38 -6.21 18.96
C ASP A 505 14.10 -4.92 19.76
N GLY A 506 13.98 -5.07 21.05
CA GLY A 506 13.57 -3.98 21.95
C GLY A 506 12.13 -4.16 22.49
N PRO A 507 11.62 -3.15 23.22
CA PRO A 507 12.17 -1.80 23.45
C PRO A 507 13.43 -1.79 24.31
N GLN A 508 14.43 -1.02 23.89
CA GLN A 508 15.67 -0.80 24.62
C GLN A 508 15.83 0.68 25.01
N PRO A 509 16.36 1.01 26.19
CA PRO A 509 16.61 2.39 26.57
C PRO A 509 17.68 3.00 25.66
N VAL A 510 17.48 4.23 25.22
CA VAL A 510 18.52 5.00 24.51
C VAL A 510 19.59 5.39 25.52
N PRO A 511 20.89 5.13 25.26
CA PRO A 511 21.98 5.56 26.11
C PRO A 511 21.96 7.07 26.38
N ALA A 512 22.44 7.50 27.54
CA ALA A 512 22.54 8.93 27.85
C ALA A 512 23.48 9.63 26.85
N GLY A 513 23.07 10.80 26.36
CA GLY A 513 23.80 11.61 25.38
C GLY A 513 22.91 12.03 24.22
N ASP A 514 23.49 12.84 23.33
CA ASP A 514 22.78 13.39 22.16
C ASP A 514 22.80 12.47 20.93
N THR A 515 23.50 11.34 21.00
CA THR A 515 23.72 10.47 19.84
C THR A 515 23.47 9.01 20.18
N LEU A 516 22.66 8.35 19.34
CA LEU A 516 22.51 6.89 19.31
C LEU A 516 23.30 6.33 18.13
N THR A 517 24.19 5.37 18.39
CA THR A 517 24.93 4.66 17.33
C THR A 517 24.58 3.19 17.34
N LEU A 518 24.10 2.69 16.21
CA LEU A 518 23.76 1.28 16.02
C LEU A 518 24.55 0.70 14.86
N LYS A 519 24.92 -0.58 14.96
CA LYS A 519 25.54 -1.34 13.88
C LYS A 519 24.63 -2.50 13.49
N ALA A 520 24.37 -2.64 12.21
CA ALA A 520 23.58 -3.73 11.66
C ALA A 520 24.32 -4.41 10.51
N ARG A 521 24.07 -5.71 10.36
CA ARG A 521 24.43 -6.47 9.14
C ARG A 521 23.17 -6.67 8.35
N LEU A 522 23.12 -6.11 7.16
CA LEU A 522 21.98 -6.13 6.29
C LEU A 522 22.25 -7.04 5.09
N HIS A 523 21.50 -8.13 4.98
CA HIS A 523 21.49 -8.97 3.78
C HIS A 523 20.92 -8.19 2.59
N ILE A 524 21.18 -8.64 1.37
CA ILE A 524 20.54 -8.13 0.17
C ILE A 524 19.55 -9.17 -0.33
N PRO A 525 18.23 -8.93 -0.22
CA PRO A 525 17.51 -7.71 0.22
C PRO A 525 17.29 -7.64 1.74
N SER A 526 17.13 -6.42 2.27
CA SER A 526 16.61 -6.21 3.62
C SER A 526 16.00 -4.83 3.82
N VAL A 527 15.19 -4.69 4.85
CA VAL A 527 14.65 -3.44 5.36
C VAL A 527 14.79 -3.44 6.88
N LEU A 528 15.36 -2.36 7.44
CA LEU A 528 15.52 -2.17 8.87
C LEU A 528 14.86 -0.84 9.28
N LEU A 529 13.84 -0.91 10.13
CA LEU A 529 13.29 0.27 10.78
C LEU A 529 13.92 0.42 12.18
N ILE A 530 14.41 1.61 12.49
CA ILE A 530 14.79 2.03 13.83
C ILE A 530 13.77 3.07 14.26
N HIS A 531 12.96 2.75 15.28
CA HIS A 531 11.89 3.61 15.77
C HIS A 531 12.21 4.04 17.21
N VAL A 532 12.47 5.34 17.40
CA VAL A 532 12.80 5.95 18.69
C VAL A 532 11.61 6.74 19.19
N CYS A 533 11.21 6.51 20.45
CA CYS A 533 10.04 7.16 21.05
C CYS A 533 10.39 7.81 22.41
N ALA A 534 9.90 9.01 22.64
CA ALA A 534 9.81 9.60 23.96
C ALA A 534 8.58 9.06 24.70
N ARG A 535 8.69 8.88 26.02
CA ARG A 535 7.59 8.32 26.81
C ARG A 535 6.38 9.26 26.84
N PRO A 536 5.21 8.84 26.32
CA PRO A 536 4.00 9.64 26.38
C PRO A 536 3.46 9.81 27.81
N LYS A 537 2.67 10.86 28.03
CA LYS A 537 2.09 11.16 29.34
C LYS A 537 1.06 10.11 29.77
N THR A 538 0.28 9.59 28.84
CA THR A 538 -0.75 8.58 29.11
C THR A 538 -0.47 7.28 28.33
N ALA A 539 -1.08 6.19 28.75
CA ALA A 539 -1.14 4.95 27.98
C ALA A 539 -1.95 5.16 26.68
N PRO A 540 -1.87 4.23 25.71
CA PRO A 540 -2.64 4.29 24.48
C PRO A 540 -4.15 4.42 24.74
N ASN A 541 -4.85 5.13 23.88
CA ASN A 541 -6.30 5.20 23.91
C ASN A 541 -6.96 3.87 23.51
N GLN A 542 -8.28 3.82 23.65
CA GLN A 542 -9.09 2.65 23.38
C GLN A 542 -9.06 2.25 21.90
N VAL A 543 -8.90 0.96 21.65
CA VAL A 543 -9.12 0.33 20.34
C VAL A 543 -10.62 0.28 20.03
N ASN A 544 -11.01 0.44 18.77
CA ASN A 544 -12.41 0.37 18.33
C ASN A 544 -12.58 -0.45 17.03
N GLY A 545 -13.82 -0.54 16.53
CA GLY A 545 -14.13 -1.14 15.23
C GLY A 545 -13.84 -2.65 15.17
N LEU A 546 -13.98 -3.36 16.29
CA LEU A 546 -13.80 -4.82 16.33
C LEU A 546 -14.85 -5.51 15.46
N ARG A 547 -14.41 -6.39 14.57
CA ARG A 547 -15.25 -7.17 13.66
C ARG A 547 -14.57 -8.47 13.25
N PHE A 548 -15.31 -9.34 12.55
CA PHE A 548 -14.88 -10.69 12.25
C PHE A 548 -15.17 -11.07 10.81
N ILE A 549 -14.28 -11.89 10.23
CA ILE A 549 -14.52 -12.61 8.98
C ILE A 549 -14.28 -14.09 9.26
N ARG A 550 -15.29 -14.91 9.03
CA ARG A 550 -15.13 -16.37 9.07
C ARG A 550 -14.22 -16.81 7.91
N ILE A 551 -13.15 -17.54 8.22
CA ILE A 551 -12.28 -18.14 7.19
C ILE A 551 -12.81 -19.52 6.83
N THR A 552 -12.93 -20.39 7.84
CA THR A 552 -13.52 -21.73 7.73
C THR A 552 -13.99 -22.16 9.13
N LYS A 553 -14.50 -23.37 9.28
CA LYS A 553 -14.88 -23.91 10.60
C LYS A 553 -13.68 -23.89 11.56
N GLY A 554 -13.90 -23.33 12.74
CA GLY A 554 -12.85 -23.20 13.79
C GLY A 554 -11.74 -22.19 13.45
N GLN A 555 -11.94 -21.29 12.48
CA GLN A 555 -10.98 -20.24 12.13
C GLN A 555 -11.67 -18.92 11.84
N VAL A 556 -11.24 -17.87 12.51
CA VAL A 556 -11.80 -16.51 12.36
C VAL A 556 -10.68 -15.48 12.21
N LEU A 557 -10.84 -14.55 11.28
CA LEU A 557 -10.04 -13.33 11.18
C LEU A 557 -10.68 -12.26 12.07
N VAL A 558 -9.99 -11.89 13.13
CA VAL A 558 -10.36 -10.80 14.04
C VAL A 558 -9.70 -9.52 13.54
N ILE A 559 -10.46 -8.44 13.40
CA ILE A 559 -10.04 -7.17 12.82
C ILE A 559 -10.49 -6.04 13.75
N TRP A 560 -9.65 -5.02 13.91
CA TRP A 560 -9.96 -3.81 14.68
C TRP A 560 -9.42 -2.56 14.01
N SER A 561 -9.67 -1.40 14.60
CA SER A 561 -9.13 -0.12 14.16
C SER A 561 -8.25 0.50 15.24
N ASP A 562 -7.10 1.03 14.85
CA ASP A 562 -6.20 1.80 15.70
C ASP A 562 -6.37 3.32 15.53
N GLY A 563 -7.35 3.76 14.75
CA GLY A 563 -7.57 5.19 14.46
C GLY A 563 -7.78 6.08 15.69
N CYS A 564 -8.26 5.49 16.81
CA CYS A 564 -8.43 6.19 18.07
C CYS A 564 -7.27 5.99 19.07
N VAL A 565 -6.31 5.12 18.78
CA VAL A 565 -5.21 4.76 19.72
C VAL A 565 -4.30 5.95 20.00
N SER A 566 -4.13 6.85 19.03
CA SER A 566 -3.39 8.12 19.12
C SER A 566 -1.92 7.95 19.58
N SER A 567 -1.29 6.85 19.24
CA SER A 567 0.14 6.60 19.46
C SER A 567 0.68 5.66 18.40
N LYS A 568 1.87 5.95 17.88
CA LYS A 568 2.62 5.03 17.01
C LYS A 568 3.63 4.17 17.78
N CYS A 569 3.91 4.50 19.05
CA CYS A 569 4.85 3.77 19.91
C CYS A 569 4.20 2.53 20.53
N ILE A 570 3.53 1.73 19.70
CA ILE A 570 2.81 0.51 20.08
C ILE A 570 3.72 -0.70 19.90
N HIS A 571 3.90 -1.45 21.00
CA HIS A 571 4.68 -2.69 20.96
C HIS A 571 3.85 -3.86 20.44
N THR A 572 2.58 -3.93 20.81
CA THR A 572 1.66 -4.99 20.38
C THR A 572 0.22 -4.63 20.65
N PHE A 573 -0.67 -5.38 20.02
CA PHE A 573 -2.07 -5.50 20.43
C PHE A 573 -2.28 -6.82 21.16
N GLU A 574 -3.04 -6.80 22.28
CA GLU A 574 -3.48 -7.99 22.99
C GLU A 574 -4.92 -8.29 22.62
N VAL A 575 -5.15 -9.49 22.08
CA VAL A 575 -6.45 -10.02 21.70
C VAL A 575 -6.88 -11.03 22.73
N GLU A 576 -8.05 -10.85 23.32
CA GLU A 576 -8.61 -11.74 24.33
C GLU A 576 -9.96 -12.30 23.91
N LEU A 577 -10.24 -13.52 24.37
CA LEU A 577 -11.50 -14.24 24.16
C LEU A 577 -12.09 -14.67 25.51
N SER A 578 -13.40 -14.63 25.63
CA SER A 578 -14.18 -15.18 26.74
C SER A 578 -15.44 -15.88 26.23
N VAL A 579 -15.73 -17.07 26.74
CA VAL A 579 -16.97 -17.80 26.42
C VAL A 579 -18.17 -17.35 27.27
N ASN A 580 -17.94 -16.62 28.35
CA ASN A 580 -18.97 -16.23 29.33
C ASN A 580 -19.04 -14.71 29.60
N GLN A 581 -18.33 -13.91 28.78
CA GLN A 581 -18.22 -12.44 28.91
C GLN A 581 -17.59 -11.93 30.23
N LYS A 582 -17.02 -12.83 31.06
CA LYS A 582 -16.41 -12.50 32.35
C LYS A 582 -14.93 -12.86 32.39
N ASP A 583 -14.62 -14.10 32.06
CA ASP A 583 -13.28 -14.64 32.16
C ASP A 583 -12.59 -14.56 30.80
N PHE A 584 -11.85 -13.46 30.58
CA PHE A 584 -11.11 -13.23 29.34
C PHE A 584 -9.68 -13.79 29.44
N SER A 585 -9.23 -14.45 28.40
CA SER A 585 -7.86 -14.94 28.26
C SER A 585 -7.23 -14.46 26.95
N ARG A 586 -5.95 -14.10 27.01
CA ARG A 586 -5.19 -13.69 25.84
C ARG A 586 -5.02 -14.87 24.89
N ILE A 587 -5.29 -14.67 23.58
CA ILE A 587 -5.25 -15.71 22.56
C ILE A 587 -4.13 -15.51 21.53
N ASN A 588 -3.51 -14.32 21.44
CA ASN A 588 -2.35 -14.10 20.59
C ASN A 588 -1.05 -14.24 21.38
N SER A 589 -0.20 -15.19 21.00
CA SER A 589 1.10 -15.45 21.64
C SER A 589 2.22 -14.55 21.11
N HIS A 590 2.11 -14.07 19.85
CA HIS A 590 3.11 -13.24 19.21
C HIS A 590 2.69 -11.76 19.24
N ASN A 591 3.70 -10.89 19.28
CA ASN A 591 3.47 -9.46 19.16
C ASN A 591 3.10 -9.12 17.70
N THR A 592 2.15 -8.20 17.54
CA THR A 592 1.75 -7.68 16.23
C THR A 592 1.46 -6.20 16.33
N ILE A 593 1.88 -5.47 15.29
CA ILE A 593 1.51 -4.07 15.08
C ILE A 593 0.35 -3.93 14.07
N PHE A 594 0.01 -5.00 13.35
CA PHE A 594 -1.14 -5.04 12.45
C PHE A 594 -2.45 -5.11 13.21
N THR A 595 -3.49 -4.51 12.67
CA THR A 595 -4.83 -4.49 13.29
C THR A 595 -5.70 -5.67 12.87
N SER A 596 -5.07 -6.83 12.70
CA SER A 596 -5.72 -8.09 12.37
C SER A 596 -5.01 -9.29 12.95
N PHE A 597 -5.77 -10.32 13.31
CA PHE A 597 -5.25 -11.56 13.87
C PHE A 597 -6.12 -12.75 13.45
N VAL A 598 -5.51 -13.82 12.94
CA VAL A 598 -6.22 -15.08 12.65
C VAL A 598 -6.18 -15.97 13.89
N TYR A 599 -7.35 -16.24 14.44
CA TYR A 599 -7.49 -17.19 15.55
C TYR A 599 -7.90 -18.55 14.99
N SER A 600 -7.09 -19.57 15.31
CA SER A 600 -7.26 -20.95 14.84
C SER A 600 -6.80 -21.92 15.94
N PRO A 601 -7.61 -22.09 17.00
CA PRO A 601 -7.26 -22.98 18.12
C PRO A 601 -7.41 -24.45 17.74
N ALA A 602 -6.65 -25.31 18.44
CA ALA A 602 -6.65 -26.76 18.18
C ALA A 602 -8.02 -27.43 18.47
N ASP A 603 -8.78 -26.91 19.42
CA ASP A 603 -10.12 -27.38 19.80
C ASP A 603 -11.25 -26.80 18.91
N GLN A 604 -10.88 -25.94 17.93
CA GLN A 604 -11.81 -25.26 17.01
C GLN A 604 -12.86 -24.36 17.71
N GLN A 605 -12.65 -24.00 18.98
CA GLN A 605 -13.56 -23.13 19.72
C GLN A 605 -13.24 -21.67 19.47
N VAL A 606 -13.93 -21.06 18.49
CA VAL A 606 -13.75 -19.66 18.09
C VAL A 606 -14.93 -18.77 18.47
N SER A 607 -16.08 -19.36 18.85
CA SER A 607 -17.25 -18.59 19.31
C SER A 607 -17.05 -18.03 20.70
N GLY A 608 -17.46 -16.79 20.92
CA GLY A 608 -17.38 -16.10 22.20
C GLY A 608 -17.22 -14.59 22.04
N TRP A 609 -16.87 -13.95 23.13
CA TRP A 609 -16.73 -12.51 23.25
C TRP A 609 -15.26 -12.12 23.13
N TYR A 610 -14.94 -11.28 22.16
CA TYR A 610 -13.60 -10.80 21.89
C TYR A 610 -13.43 -9.35 22.35
N ARG A 611 -12.24 -9.01 22.79
CA ARG A 611 -11.82 -7.63 23.05
C ARG A 611 -10.34 -7.45 22.73
N VAL A 612 -9.94 -6.23 22.41
CA VAL A 612 -8.57 -5.90 22.00
C VAL A 612 -8.10 -4.64 22.71
N ARG A 613 -6.83 -4.59 23.10
CA ARG A 613 -6.18 -3.36 23.58
C ARG A 613 -4.79 -3.21 22.97
N ALA A 614 -4.32 -1.97 22.87
CA ALA A 614 -2.95 -1.64 22.51
C ALA A 614 -2.06 -1.65 23.76
N VAL A 615 -0.80 -2.05 23.59
CA VAL A 615 0.26 -1.99 24.63
C VAL A 615 1.43 -1.22 24.05
N ASP A 616 1.89 -0.17 24.75
CA ASP A 616 2.98 0.67 24.28
C ASP A 616 4.38 0.08 24.55
N TYR A 617 5.43 0.77 24.07
CA TYR A 617 6.83 0.36 24.27
C TYR A 617 7.28 0.28 25.73
N TRP A 618 6.55 0.89 26.67
CA TRP A 618 6.82 0.82 28.13
C TRP A 618 5.98 -0.25 28.83
N GLY A 619 5.29 -1.11 28.06
CA GLY A 619 4.44 -2.17 28.60
C GLY A 619 3.14 -1.65 29.24
N ARG A 620 2.75 -0.39 28.99
CA ARG A 620 1.52 0.17 29.52
C ARG A 620 0.34 -0.18 28.62
N PRO A 621 -0.64 -0.94 29.13
CA PRO A 621 -1.83 -1.28 28.34
C PRO A 621 -2.79 -0.09 28.27
N GLY A 622 -3.38 0.11 27.11
CA GLY A 622 -4.55 0.94 26.91
C GLY A 622 -5.83 0.28 27.40
N MET A 623 -6.95 1.00 27.24
CA MET A 623 -8.27 0.43 27.52
C MET A 623 -8.65 -0.59 26.45
N TYR A 624 -9.34 -1.66 26.87
CA TYR A 624 -9.91 -2.62 25.93
C TYR A 624 -10.99 -1.97 25.06
N SER A 625 -11.12 -2.47 23.82
CA SER A 625 -12.32 -2.23 23.02
C SER A 625 -13.58 -2.67 23.77
N LEU A 626 -14.74 -2.21 23.33
CA LEU A 626 -15.99 -2.87 23.74
C LEU A 626 -15.91 -4.32 23.31
N PRO A 627 -16.36 -5.28 24.16
CA PRO A 627 -16.44 -6.69 23.76
C PRO A 627 -17.49 -6.88 22.66
N GLU A 628 -17.12 -7.65 21.63
CA GLU A 628 -18.01 -8.02 20.52
C GLU A 628 -18.14 -9.53 20.45
N GLU A 629 -19.34 -10.02 20.22
CA GLU A 629 -19.61 -11.45 20.12
C GLU A 629 -19.40 -11.96 18.70
N TYR A 630 -18.67 -13.07 18.59
CA TYR A 630 -18.60 -13.87 17.38
C TYR A 630 -19.27 -15.23 17.62
N SER A 631 -20.20 -15.60 16.76
CA SER A 631 -20.82 -16.92 16.74
C SER A 631 -20.58 -17.58 15.39
N GLU A 632 -20.08 -18.81 15.40
CA GLU A 632 -19.82 -19.57 14.19
C GLU A 632 -21.10 -20.16 13.57
N GLU A 633 -22.21 -20.19 14.31
CA GLU A 633 -23.48 -20.79 13.90
C GLU A 633 -24.33 -19.88 13.00
N LEU A 634 -23.86 -18.67 12.69
CA LEU A 634 -24.57 -17.70 11.83
C LEU A 634 -24.10 -17.74 10.38
#